data_871b5dee55be67ffaf822cb0928ca47d
#
_entry.id   871b5dee55be67ffaf822cb0928ca47d
#
_cell.length_a   1.000
_cell.length_b   1.000
_cell.length_c   1.000
_cell.angle_alpha   90.00
_cell.angle_beta   90.00
_cell.angle_gamma   90.00
#
_symmetry.space_group_name_H-M   'P 1'
#
loop_
_entity.id
_entity.type
_entity.pdbx_description
1 polymer ?
#
loop_
_entity_poly.entity_id
_entity_poly.type
_entity_poly.pdbx_seq_one_letter_code
_entity_poly.pdbx_strand_id
1 'polypeptide(L)' 'MTLHQGDCITLTSDEHLYQVIGVDDQHNRCWVRRWPLARHGSPVFEISLQQVAGNGHSTPPRPTAGA' A
#
# COMPACT_ATOMS: atom_id res chain seq x y z
N MET A 1 8.65 5.67 -11.83
CA MET A 1 7.53 4.87 -11.31
C MET A 1 6.47 5.77 -10.74
N THR A 2 5.22 5.53 -11.08
CA THR A 2 4.12 6.38 -10.64
C THR A 2 3.19 5.59 -9.74
N LEU A 3 3.00 6.07 -8.51
CA LEU A 3 2.04 5.49 -7.59
C LEU A 3 0.74 6.28 -7.64
N HIS A 4 -0.35 5.56 -7.48
CA HIS A 4 -1.68 6.18 -7.44
C HIS A 4 -2.44 5.66 -6.23
N GLN A 5 -3.40 6.45 -5.80
CA GLN A 5 -4.31 6.02 -4.78
C GLN A 5 -4.98 4.71 -5.21
N GLY A 6 -5.01 3.77 -4.29
CA GLY A 6 -5.59 2.45 -4.57
C GLY A 6 -4.62 1.39 -5.02
N ASP A 7 -3.40 1.78 -5.39
CA ASP A 7 -2.39 0.81 -5.78
C ASP A 7 -2.04 -0.11 -4.61
N CYS A 8 -1.66 -1.34 -4.96
CA CYS A 8 -1.21 -2.31 -3.98
C CYS A 8 0.30 -2.44 -4.11
N ILE A 9 1.01 -2.28 -3.01
CA ILE A 9 2.47 -2.25 -3.03
C ILE A 9 3.04 -3.13 -1.93
N THR A 10 4.33 -3.44 -2.05
CA THR A 10 5.09 -4.03 -0.98
C THR A 10 6.18 -3.06 -0.56
N LEU A 11 6.68 -3.21 0.66
CA LEU A 11 7.73 -2.36 1.19
C LEU A 11 9.05 -3.12 1.24
N THR A 12 10.14 -2.36 1.24
CA THR A 12 11.47 -2.97 1.36
C THR A 12 11.68 -3.61 2.72
N SER A 13 10.92 -3.19 3.71
CA SER A 13 11.11 -3.63 5.09
C SER A 13 10.33 -4.88 5.44
N ASP A 14 9.33 -5.25 4.65
CA ASP A 14 8.57 -6.47 4.94
C ASP A 14 7.88 -6.98 3.68
N GLU A 15 7.24 -8.13 3.82
CA GLU A 15 6.63 -8.82 2.70
C GLU A 15 5.12 -8.62 2.61
N HIS A 16 4.58 -7.81 3.49
CA HIS A 16 3.13 -7.61 3.50
C HIS A 16 2.72 -6.71 2.36
N LEU A 17 1.47 -6.88 1.94
CA LEU A 17 0.87 -5.98 0.98
C LEU A 17 0.30 -4.75 1.69
N TYR A 18 0.39 -3.63 1.00
CA TYR A 18 -0.16 -2.38 1.48
C TYR A 18 -0.95 -1.72 0.37
N GLN A 19 -2.03 -1.07 0.73
CA GLN A 19 -2.82 -0.28 -0.21
C GLN A 19 -2.47 1.18 -0.02
N VAL A 20 -2.21 1.86 -1.12
CA VAL A 20 -1.89 3.29 -1.10
C VAL A 20 -3.17 4.09 -0.89
N ILE A 21 -3.16 4.92 0.14
CA ILE A 21 -4.28 5.79 0.47
C ILE A 21 -4.10 7.15 -0.20
N GLY A 22 -2.87 7.64 -0.23
CA GLY A 22 -2.57 8.92 -0.85
C GLY A 22 -1.09 9.03 -1.13
N VAL A 23 -0.74 9.90 -2.05
CA VAL A 23 0.65 10.11 -2.48
C VAL A 23 0.96 11.58 -2.46
N ASP A 24 2.13 11.93 -1.93
CA ASP A 24 2.65 13.28 -1.95
C ASP A 24 4.00 13.25 -2.66
N ASP A 25 3.97 13.40 -3.97
CA ASP A 25 5.18 13.35 -4.78
C ASP A 25 6.16 14.46 -4.44
N GLN A 26 5.63 15.61 -4.08
CA GLN A 26 6.47 16.76 -3.82
C GLN A 26 7.35 16.54 -2.59
N HIS A 27 6.88 15.78 -1.64
CA HIS A 27 7.60 15.50 -0.41
C HIS A 27 8.11 14.07 -0.33
N ASN A 28 8.02 13.34 -1.42
CA ASN A 28 8.56 11.99 -1.53
C ASN A 28 8.01 11.04 -0.47
N ARG A 29 6.71 11.10 -0.25
CA ARG A 29 6.06 10.26 0.76
C ARG A 29 4.68 9.84 0.32
N CYS A 30 4.18 8.80 0.97
CA CYS A 30 2.82 8.37 0.75
C CYS A 30 2.24 7.78 2.03
N TRP A 31 0.94 7.60 2.03
CA TRP A 31 0.21 7.01 3.14
C TRP A 31 -0.35 5.70 2.68
N VAL A 32 -0.15 4.67 3.49
CA VAL A 32 -0.56 3.31 3.16
C VAL A 32 -1.21 2.65 4.35
N ARG A 33 -1.98 1.61 4.07
CA ARG A 33 -2.51 0.75 5.11
C ARG A 33 -2.34 -0.69 4.66
N ARG A 34 -2.23 -1.59 5.62
CA ARG A 34 -2.01 -3.00 5.31
C ARG A 34 -3.22 -3.58 4.61
N TRP A 35 -2.96 -4.43 3.64
CA TRP A 35 -4.00 -5.11 2.89
C TRP A 35 -3.82 -6.62 3.04
N PRO A 36 -4.89 -7.40 3.18
CA PRO A 36 -6.29 -6.96 3.32
C PRO A 36 -6.53 -6.28 4.66
N LEU A 37 -7.60 -5.50 4.72
CA LEU A 37 -7.91 -4.73 5.91
C LEU A 37 -8.24 -5.64 7.09
N ALA A 38 -7.79 -5.25 8.26
CA ALA A 38 -8.13 -5.96 9.47
C ALA A 38 -9.60 -5.75 9.83
N ARG A 39 -10.13 -6.65 10.64
CA ARG A 39 -11.53 -6.59 11.04
C ARG A 39 -11.89 -5.26 11.70
N HIS A 40 -10.98 -4.74 12.48
CA HIS A 40 -11.19 -3.47 13.20
C HIS A 40 -10.58 -2.28 12.47
N GLY A 41 -10.27 -2.45 11.19
CA GLY A 41 -9.58 -1.44 10.42
C GLY A 41 -8.08 -1.60 10.54
N SER A 42 -7.38 -0.95 9.64
CA SER A 42 -5.92 -0.97 9.64
C SER A 42 -5.42 0.46 9.79
N PRO A 43 -4.42 0.67 10.63
CA PRO A 43 -3.86 2.02 10.76
C PRO A 43 -3.22 2.47 9.46
N VAL A 44 -3.24 3.78 9.25
CA VAL A 44 -2.58 4.39 8.11
C VAL A 44 -1.17 4.78 8.53
N PHE A 45 -0.19 4.43 7.70
CA PHE A 45 1.20 4.77 7.94
C PHE A 45 1.68 5.76 6.90
N GLU A 46 2.53 6.68 7.32
CA GLU A 46 3.26 7.54 6.40
C GLU A 46 4.61 6.91 6.13
N ILE A 47 4.95 6.74 4.87
CA ILE A 47 6.24 6.15 4.48
C ILE A 47 6.88 7.00 3.39
N SER A 48 8.19 6.84 3.23
CA SER A 48 8.90 7.43 2.11
C SER A 48 8.65 6.62 0.85
N LEU A 49 8.54 7.29 -0.29
CA LEU A 49 8.40 6.60 -1.57
C LEU A 49 9.58 5.68 -1.84
N GLN A 50 10.72 5.94 -1.22
CA GLN A 50 11.89 5.07 -1.38
C GLN A 50 11.71 3.72 -0.70
N GLN A 51 10.76 3.60 0.21
CA GLN A 51 10.49 2.34 0.89
C GLN A 51 9.61 1.42 0.09
N VAL A 52 9.07 1.88 -1.02
CA VAL A 52 8.22 1.06 -1.88
C VAL A 52 9.11 0.10 -2.67
N ALA A 53 8.92 -1.18 -2.46
CA ALA A 53 9.72 -2.20 -3.12
C ALA A 53 9.11 -2.62 -4.45
N GLY A 54 7.79 -2.62 -4.54
CA GLY A 54 7.14 -3.04 -5.75
C GLY A 54 5.77 -2.44 -5.88
N ASN A 55 5.41 -2.11 -7.10
CA ASN A 55 4.10 -1.60 -7.44
C ASN A 55 3.59 -2.42 -8.60
N GLY A 56 2.98 -3.53 -8.27
CA GLY A 56 2.60 -4.46 -9.30
C GLY A 56 1.21 -4.25 -9.85
N HIS A 57 0.31 -3.69 -9.07
CA HIS A 57 -1.09 -3.68 -9.46
C HIS A 57 -1.79 -2.43 -9.02
N SER A 58 -2.62 -1.90 -9.91
CA SER A 58 -3.49 -0.79 -9.56
C SER A 58 -4.68 -1.24 -8.73
N THR A 59 -4.96 -2.53 -8.71
CA THR A 59 -6.08 -3.09 -7.94
C THR A 59 -5.54 -4.13 -6.99
N PRO A 60 -5.78 -4.00 -5.68
CA PRO A 60 -5.31 -5.01 -4.75
C PRO A 60 -5.98 -6.36 -5.03
N PRO A 61 -5.26 -7.46 -4.80
CA PRO A 61 -5.86 -8.77 -4.96
C PRO A 61 -6.99 -8.93 -3.95
N ARG A 62 -8.03 -9.61 -4.36
CA ARG A 62 -9.13 -9.87 -3.45
C ARG A 62 -8.68 -10.85 -2.39
N PRO A 63 -9.06 -10.60 -1.13
CA PRO A 63 -8.92 -11.66 -0.14
C PRO A 63 -9.74 -12.85 -0.63
N THR A 64 -9.17 -14.01 -0.53
CA THR A 64 -9.87 -15.23 -0.95
C THR A 64 -10.80 -15.72 0.15
N ALA A 65 -11.13 -14.88 1.07
CA ALA A 65 -11.99 -15.26 2.16
C ALA A 65 -13.30 -15.78 1.61
N GLY A 66 -13.73 -16.87 2.11
CA GLY A 66 -14.95 -17.47 1.66
C GLY A 66 -14.81 -18.20 0.34
N ALA A 67 -13.69 -18.05 -0.25
CA ALA A 67 -13.45 -18.83 -1.45
C ALA A 67 -13.18 -20.25 -1.02
#